data_61365be3c716e9fcd3ddaecf1a83c90c
#
_entry.id   61365be3c716e9fcd3ddaecf1a83c90c
#
_cell.length_a   1.000
_cell.length_b   1.000
_cell.length_c   1.000
_cell.angle_alpha   90.00
_cell.angle_beta   90.00
_cell.angle_gamma   90.00
#
_symmetry.space_group_name_H-M   'P 1'
#
loop_
_entity.id
_entity.type
_entity.pdbx_description
1 polymer ?
#
loop_
_entity_poly.entity_id
_entity_poly.type
_entity_poly.pdbx_seq_one_letter_code
_entity_poly.pdbx_strand_id
1 'polypeptide(L)'
;NVLNSLNEYSNSVDINKFGGRFKYSKIQQIIDNTNTAITSNITKVKIRRDLKAVINQFAQYELCYGNRFHVNSGGYNIKSTGFRIANDSDVVYLTDIPNLDGRTGVLSIVKPLDSQNIKVVVKSAGTIDYMKGEINLNTIKITSTELQNNIIEIQAFPESNDIVGLKDLYLNFNVSASTINMVKDVIASGDEISGTVFNRDFYTSSYLNGNLIRE
;
A
#
# COMPACT_ATOMS: atom_id res chain seq x y z
N ASN A 1 5.04 7.42 -20.50
CA ASN A 1 6.29 6.67 -20.47
C ASN A 1 6.33 5.72 -19.26
N VAL A 2 6.28 6.20 -17.98
CA VAL A 2 6.35 5.31 -16.80
C VAL A 2 5.27 4.22 -16.82
N LEU A 3 4.01 4.57 -17.14
CA LEU A 3 2.93 3.59 -17.24
C LEU A 3 3.22 2.50 -18.28
N ASN A 4 3.81 2.86 -19.42
CA ASN A 4 4.14 1.88 -20.46
C ASN A 4 5.22 0.90 -19.96
N SER A 5 6.28 1.40 -19.35
CA SER A 5 7.34 0.56 -18.78
C SER A 5 6.83 -0.36 -17.67
N LEU A 6 5.90 0.13 -16.83
CA LEU A 6 5.25 -0.69 -15.82
C LEU A 6 4.32 -1.76 -16.43
N ASN A 7 3.60 -1.44 -17.51
CA ASN A 7 2.78 -2.42 -18.23
C ASN A 7 3.65 -3.50 -18.90
N GLU A 8 4.77 -3.16 -19.49
CA GLU A 8 5.72 -4.13 -20.03
C GLU A 8 6.23 -5.07 -18.94
N TYR A 9 6.60 -4.52 -17.79
CA TYR A 9 7.03 -5.34 -16.66
C TYR A 9 5.90 -6.22 -16.11
N SER A 10 4.68 -5.72 -16.01
CA SER A 10 3.54 -6.50 -15.52
C SER A 10 3.25 -7.73 -16.39
N ASN A 11 3.55 -7.65 -17.69
CA ASN A 11 3.39 -8.75 -18.63
C ASN A 11 4.65 -9.63 -18.76
N SER A 12 5.70 -9.33 -17.99
CA SER A 12 6.94 -10.10 -18.05
C SER A 12 6.78 -11.48 -17.40
N VAL A 13 7.63 -12.42 -17.84
CA VAL A 13 7.67 -13.80 -17.31
C VAL A 13 8.08 -13.83 -15.83
N ASP A 14 8.72 -12.78 -15.33
CA ASP A 14 9.17 -12.71 -13.93
C ASP A 14 8.00 -12.67 -12.97
N ILE A 15 6.96 -11.93 -13.31
CA ILE A 15 5.74 -11.79 -12.49
C ILE A 15 4.67 -12.77 -12.94
N ASN A 16 4.42 -12.85 -14.24
CA ASN A 16 3.24 -13.50 -14.82
C ASN A 16 3.39 -15.03 -14.86
N LYS A 17 3.64 -15.63 -13.71
CA LYS A 17 3.76 -17.09 -13.52
C LYS A 17 3.35 -17.49 -12.12
N PHE A 18 3.08 -18.79 -11.92
CA PHE A 18 2.87 -19.37 -10.60
C PHE A 18 4.13 -19.22 -9.74
N GLY A 19 3.99 -18.78 -8.51
CA GLY A 19 5.12 -18.47 -7.63
C GLY A 19 6.01 -17.32 -8.14
N GLY A 20 5.44 -16.40 -8.93
CA GLY A 20 6.12 -15.22 -9.43
C GLY A 20 6.69 -14.38 -8.30
N ARG A 21 7.68 -13.55 -8.61
CA ARG A 21 8.32 -12.66 -7.64
C ARG A 21 8.27 -11.23 -8.16
N PHE A 22 7.71 -10.37 -7.34
CA PHE A 22 7.79 -8.92 -7.52
C PHE A 22 8.98 -8.40 -6.72
N LYS A 23 9.98 -7.85 -7.40
CA LYS A 23 11.15 -7.25 -6.77
C LYS A 23 11.03 -5.73 -6.76
N TYR A 24 11.05 -5.15 -5.58
CA TYR A 24 10.94 -3.71 -5.38
C TYR A 24 12.05 -2.93 -6.09
N SER A 25 13.31 -3.36 -5.94
CA SER A 25 14.44 -2.72 -6.61
C SER A 25 14.33 -2.74 -8.14
N LYS A 26 13.70 -3.79 -8.71
CA LYS A 26 13.48 -3.87 -10.15
C LYS A 26 12.45 -2.83 -10.61
N ILE A 27 11.39 -2.62 -9.84
CA ILE A 27 10.39 -1.58 -10.13
C ILE A 27 11.02 -0.19 -10.06
N GLN A 28 11.80 0.10 -9.02
CA GLN A 28 12.50 1.38 -8.90
C GLN A 28 13.41 1.61 -10.11
N GLN A 29 14.20 0.62 -10.49
CA GLN A 29 15.07 0.70 -11.66
C GLN A 29 14.29 0.93 -12.97
N ILE A 30 13.13 0.29 -13.15
CA ILE A 30 12.28 0.47 -14.33
C ILE A 30 11.74 1.90 -14.37
N ILE A 31 11.31 2.46 -13.23
CA ILE A 31 10.81 3.83 -13.15
C ILE A 31 11.94 4.81 -13.45
N ASP A 32 13.09 4.67 -12.80
CA ASP A 32 14.24 5.58 -12.97
C ASP A 32 14.79 5.56 -14.40
N ASN A 33 14.85 4.39 -15.02
CA ASN A 33 15.35 4.25 -16.39
C ASN A 33 14.35 4.72 -17.46
N THR A 34 13.11 5.02 -17.09
CA THR A 34 12.11 5.47 -18.08
C THR A 34 12.44 6.83 -18.68
N ASN A 35 13.04 7.72 -17.90
CA ASN A 35 13.44 9.04 -18.34
C ASN A 35 14.54 9.61 -17.45
N THR A 36 15.58 10.18 -18.03
CA THR A 36 16.70 10.81 -17.30
C THR A 36 16.29 12.01 -16.45
N ALA A 37 15.10 12.57 -16.68
CA ALA A 37 14.54 13.64 -15.84
C ALA A 37 13.98 13.13 -14.50
N ILE A 38 13.87 11.81 -14.30
CA ILE A 38 13.46 11.23 -13.01
C ILE A 38 14.70 11.14 -12.13
N THR A 39 14.79 12.02 -11.13
CA THR A 39 15.93 12.10 -10.21
C THR A 39 15.80 11.19 -9.01
N SER A 40 14.56 10.91 -8.61
CA SER A 40 14.24 10.00 -7.51
C SER A 40 12.81 9.49 -7.63
N ASN A 41 12.52 8.35 -7.01
CA ASN A 41 11.16 7.85 -6.87
C ASN A 41 10.90 7.34 -5.44
N ILE A 42 9.67 7.55 -4.99
CA ILE A 42 9.15 6.98 -3.74
C ILE A 42 8.00 6.07 -4.12
N THR A 43 8.23 4.78 -4.02
CA THR A 43 7.25 3.76 -4.39
C THR A 43 6.67 3.08 -3.15
N LYS A 44 5.34 2.98 -3.09
CA LYS A 44 4.63 2.24 -2.04
C LYS A 44 3.95 1.04 -2.66
N VAL A 45 4.19 -0.14 -2.11
CA VAL A 45 3.61 -1.40 -2.58
C VAL A 45 2.45 -1.77 -1.67
N LYS A 46 1.36 -2.25 -2.29
CA LYS A 46 0.22 -2.86 -1.60
C LYS A 46 -0.05 -4.21 -2.21
N ILE A 47 -0.41 -5.17 -1.38
CA ILE A 47 -0.91 -6.47 -1.83
C ILE A 47 -2.42 -6.51 -1.69
N ARG A 48 -3.09 -7.15 -2.63
CA ARG A 48 -4.55 -7.25 -2.69
C ARG A 48 -5.00 -8.70 -2.89
N ARG A 49 -6.07 -9.03 -2.25
CA ARG A 49 -6.87 -10.22 -2.49
C ARG A 49 -8.33 -9.86 -2.66
N ASP A 50 -8.97 -10.57 -3.56
CA ASP A 50 -10.40 -10.44 -3.82
C ASP A 50 -11.14 -11.54 -3.06
N LEU A 51 -11.95 -11.15 -2.10
CA LEU A 51 -12.87 -12.03 -1.39
C LEU A 51 -14.18 -12.07 -2.18
N LYS A 52 -14.56 -13.24 -2.63
CA LYS A 52 -15.89 -13.46 -3.26
C LYS A 52 -16.91 -13.74 -2.16
N ALA A 53 -17.74 -12.76 -1.89
CA ALA A 53 -18.75 -12.85 -0.84
C ALA A 53 -19.93 -13.76 -1.25
N VAL A 54 -20.35 -14.62 -0.33
CA VAL A 54 -21.60 -15.41 -0.45
C VAL A 54 -22.73 -14.55 0.11
N ILE A 55 -23.52 -13.99 -0.79
CA ILE A 55 -24.54 -13.01 -0.43
C ILE A 55 -25.73 -13.67 0.29
N ASN A 56 -26.24 -12.99 1.33
CA ASN A 56 -27.39 -13.37 2.15
C ASN A 56 -27.25 -14.70 2.90
N GLN A 57 -26.05 -15.23 3.02
CA GLN A 57 -25.75 -16.43 3.80
C GLN A 57 -24.70 -16.13 4.88
N PHE A 58 -24.73 -16.90 5.97
CA PHE A 58 -23.69 -16.87 6.96
C PHE A 58 -22.48 -17.66 6.45
N ALA A 59 -21.35 -17.03 6.32
CA ALA A 59 -20.11 -17.63 5.86
C ALA A 59 -18.91 -17.14 6.64
N GLN A 60 -17.88 -17.98 6.73
CA GLN A 60 -16.53 -17.61 7.21
C GLN A 60 -15.61 -17.51 6.01
N TYR A 61 -14.59 -16.65 6.13
CA TYR A 61 -13.64 -16.44 5.06
C TYR A 61 -12.23 -16.44 5.61
N GLU A 62 -11.34 -17.07 4.87
CA GLU A 62 -9.90 -17.07 5.11
C GLU A 62 -9.19 -16.54 3.87
N LEU A 63 -8.26 -15.62 4.08
CA LEU A 63 -7.43 -15.05 3.02
C LEU A 63 -5.96 -15.17 3.40
N CYS A 64 -5.23 -15.96 2.62
CA CYS A 64 -3.79 -16.14 2.78
C CYS A 64 -3.05 -15.36 1.71
N TYR A 65 -2.22 -14.40 2.12
CA TYR A 65 -1.38 -13.62 1.21
C TYR A 65 0.01 -14.24 1.03
N GLY A 66 0.44 -15.08 1.97
CA GLY A 66 1.76 -15.71 1.95
C GLY A 66 2.93 -14.74 2.08
N ASN A 67 2.64 -13.50 2.42
CA ASN A 67 3.62 -12.44 2.65
C ASN A 67 3.28 -11.76 3.97
N ARG A 68 4.29 -11.54 4.81
CA ARG A 68 4.10 -10.85 6.09
C ARG A 68 3.51 -9.47 5.87
N PHE A 69 2.61 -9.08 6.75
CA PHE A 69 2.04 -7.74 6.74
C PHE A 69 2.88 -6.80 7.59
N HIS A 70 2.97 -5.56 7.17
CA HIS A 70 3.47 -4.48 7.99
C HIS A 70 2.54 -4.28 9.20
N VAL A 71 3.11 -4.10 10.38
CA VAL A 71 2.34 -3.82 11.60
C VAL A 71 2.40 -2.32 11.88
N ASN A 72 1.28 -1.65 11.73
CA ASN A 72 1.14 -0.26 12.14
C ASN A 72 0.55 -0.23 13.55
N SER A 73 1.26 0.32 14.52
CA SER A 73 0.81 0.41 15.92
C SER A 73 -0.55 1.12 16.08
N GLY A 74 -0.88 2.02 15.18
CA GLY A 74 -2.19 2.69 15.12
C GLY A 74 -3.29 1.88 14.45
N GLY A 75 -2.98 0.69 13.92
CA GLY A 75 -3.90 -0.07 13.07
C GLY A 75 -4.04 0.51 11.66
N TYR A 76 -5.14 0.15 10.97
CA TYR A 76 -5.49 0.65 9.63
C TYR A 76 -4.50 0.27 8.51
N ASN A 77 -3.73 -0.80 8.69
CA ASN A 77 -2.91 -1.36 7.61
C ASN A 77 -3.79 -2.10 6.60
N ILE A 78 -4.79 -2.86 7.09
CA ILE A 78 -5.73 -3.60 6.26
C ILE A 78 -6.92 -2.72 5.95
N LYS A 79 -7.31 -2.67 4.69
CA LYS A 79 -8.46 -1.90 4.21
C LYS A 79 -9.22 -2.71 3.16
N SER A 80 -10.54 -2.62 3.20
CA SER A 80 -11.39 -3.22 2.18
C SER A 80 -12.14 -2.19 1.36
N THR A 81 -12.70 -2.62 0.24
CA THR A 81 -13.81 -1.93 -0.41
C THR A 81 -15.08 -2.07 0.42
N GLY A 82 -16.06 -1.21 0.15
CA GLY A 82 -17.30 -1.17 0.90
C GLY A 82 -18.19 -2.39 0.67
N PHE A 83 -18.90 -2.79 1.71
CA PHE A 83 -19.94 -3.83 1.66
C PHE A 83 -21.01 -3.57 2.71
N ARG A 84 -22.12 -4.30 2.69
CA ARG A 84 -23.20 -4.21 3.68
C ARG A 84 -23.41 -5.54 4.36
N ILE A 85 -23.83 -5.49 5.62
CA ILE A 85 -24.08 -6.65 6.47
C ILE A 85 -25.54 -6.68 6.94
N ALA A 86 -26.01 -7.81 7.38
CA ALA A 86 -27.41 -7.99 7.76
C ALA A 86 -27.90 -7.07 8.88
N ASN A 87 -27.01 -6.65 9.77
CA ASN A 87 -27.35 -5.85 10.95
C ASN A 87 -27.09 -4.35 10.77
N ASP A 88 -26.55 -3.92 9.62
CA ASP A 88 -26.32 -2.52 9.30
C ASP A 88 -26.54 -2.29 7.80
N SER A 89 -27.47 -1.40 7.46
CA SER A 89 -27.77 -1.04 6.08
C SER A 89 -26.74 -0.10 5.46
N ASP A 90 -25.91 0.51 6.27
CA ASP A 90 -24.86 1.42 5.80
C ASP A 90 -23.68 0.63 5.20
N VAL A 91 -22.90 1.32 4.38
CA VAL A 91 -21.66 0.76 3.84
C VAL A 91 -20.62 0.68 4.95
N VAL A 92 -20.06 -0.49 5.12
CA VAL A 92 -19.02 -0.78 6.11
C VAL A 92 -17.73 -1.25 5.42
N TYR A 93 -16.64 -1.18 6.17
CA TYR A 93 -15.29 -1.51 5.70
C TYR A 93 -14.57 -2.39 6.72
N LEU A 94 -13.64 -3.21 6.27
CA LEU A 94 -12.72 -3.95 7.14
C LEU A 94 -11.50 -3.09 7.47
N THR A 95 -11.04 -3.20 8.69
CA THR A 95 -9.76 -2.65 9.14
C THR A 95 -9.17 -3.50 10.26
N ASP A 96 -7.91 -3.30 10.57
CA ASP A 96 -7.17 -4.04 11.59
C ASP A 96 -6.86 -3.19 12.81
N ILE A 97 -6.74 -3.86 13.94
CA ILE A 97 -6.20 -3.31 15.19
C ILE A 97 -5.16 -4.33 15.69
N PRO A 98 -3.86 -3.98 15.70
CA PRO A 98 -2.84 -4.91 16.16
C PRO A 98 -2.92 -5.16 17.66
N ASN A 99 -2.61 -6.36 18.07
CA ASN A 99 -2.40 -6.72 19.47
C ASN A 99 -1.03 -6.22 19.94
N LEU A 100 -0.84 -6.17 21.25
CA LEU A 100 0.44 -5.73 21.85
C LEU A 100 1.64 -6.63 21.51
N ASP A 101 1.39 -7.86 21.06
CA ASP A 101 2.44 -8.80 20.65
C ASP A 101 3.08 -8.42 19.30
N GLY A 102 2.47 -7.52 18.54
CA GLY A 102 2.91 -7.11 17.20
C GLY A 102 2.93 -8.25 16.17
N ARG A 103 2.34 -9.40 16.48
CA ARG A 103 2.29 -10.58 15.60
C ARG A 103 0.89 -10.89 15.14
N THR A 104 -0.08 -10.63 16.00
CA THR A 104 -1.50 -10.87 15.74
C THR A 104 -2.30 -9.59 15.85
N GLY A 105 -3.51 -9.60 15.31
CA GLY A 105 -4.43 -8.49 15.38
C GLY A 105 -5.88 -8.92 15.33
N VAL A 106 -6.75 -7.97 15.59
CA VAL A 106 -8.20 -8.12 15.51
C VAL A 106 -8.67 -7.45 14.23
N LEU A 107 -9.45 -8.18 13.44
CA LEU A 107 -10.18 -7.62 12.29
C LEU A 107 -11.46 -6.98 12.79
N SER A 108 -11.68 -5.71 12.48
CA SER A 108 -12.84 -4.95 12.88
C SER A 108 -13.63 -4.46 11.67
N ILE A 109 -14.94 -4.29 11.84
CA ILE A 109 -15.82 -3.67 10.85
C ILE A 109 -16.12 -2.26 11.31
N VAL A 110 -15.89 -1.31 10.43
CA VAL A 110 -16.04 0.11 10.70
C VAL A 110 -16.88 0.79 9.63
N LYS A 111 -17.48 1.92 9.98
CA LYS A 111 -18.10 2.82 9.02
C LYS A 111 -17.63 4.27 9.25
N PRO A 112 -17.41 5.04 8.19
CA PRO A 112 -17.13 6.46 8.32
C PRO A 112 -18.40 7.18 8.81
N LEU A 113 -18.25 8.07 9.79
CA LEU A 113 -19.28 9.01 10.20
C LEU A 113 -19.16 10.30 9.42
N ASP A 114 -17.93 10.76 9.24
CA ASP A 114 -17.54 11.93 8.44
C ASP A 114 -16.13 11.72 7.88
N SER A 115 -15.53 12.77 7.30
CA SER A 115 -14.19 12.71 6.69
C SER A 115 -13.06 12.38 7.66
N GLN A 116 -13.29 12.51 8.98
CA GLN A 116 -12.25 12.31 10.01
C GLN A 116 -12.61 11.26 11.05
N ASN A 117 -13.91 10.99 11.25
CA ASN A 117 -14.40 10.12 12.31
C ASN A 117 -14.89 8.78 11.78
N ILE A 118 -14.49 7.71 12.45
CA ILE A 118 -14.86 6.34 12.13
C ILE A 118 -15.57 5.71 13.32
N LYS A 119 -16.69 5.06 13.06
CA LYS A 119 -17.44 4.28 14.06
C LYS A 119 -17.10 2.79 13.89
N VAL A 120 -16.74 2.14 14.99
CA VAL A 120 -16.61 0.69 15.03
C VAL A 120 -18.00 0.06 15.11
N VAL A 121 -18.37 -0.73 14.12
CA VAL A 121 -19.64 -1.47 14.05
C VAL A 121 -19.51 -2.82 14.71
N VAL A 122 -18.43 -3.56 14.36
CA VAL A 122 -18.10 -4.86 14.96
C VAL A 122 -16.63 -4.82 15.37
N LYS A 123 -16.38 -4.87 16.68
CA LYS A 123 -15.02 -4.75 17.23
C LYS A 123 -14.14 -5.98 16.96
N SER A 124 -14.74 -7.17 16.90
CA SER A 124 -14.02 -8.43 16.67
C SER A 124 -14.75 -9.24 15.61
N ALA A 125 -14.57 -8.82 14.36
CA ALA A 125 -15.13 -9.51 13.21
C ALA A 125 -14.24 -10.68 12.75
N GLY A 126 -13.01 -10.74 13.23
CA GLY A 126 -12.06 -11.78 12.86
C GLY A 126 -10.69 -11.59 13.49
N THR A 127 -9.74 -12.34 13.00
CA THR A 127 -8.34 -12.32 13.47
C THR A 127 -7.37 -12.14 12.31
N ILE A 128 -6.20 -11.64 12.63
CA ILE A 128 -5.12 -11.41 11.68
C ILE A 128 -3.84 -12.01 12.24
N ASP A 129 -3.12 -12.76 11.42
CA ASP A 129 -1.74 -13.18 11.67
C ASP A 129 -0.83 -12.38 10.72
N TYR A 130 -0.17 -11.34 11.24
CA TYR A 130 0.73 -10.50 10.45
C TYR A 130 1.97 -11.24 9.98
N MET A 131 2.43 -12.24 10.76
CA MET A 131 3.64 -13.00 10.42
C MET A 131 3.42 -13.94 9.25
N LYS A 132 2.23 -14.52 9.15
CA LYS A 132 1.86 -15.39 8.04
C LYS A 132 1.24 -14.62 6.87
N GLY A 133 0.71 -13.43 7.12
CA GLY A 133 -0.09 -12.70 6.16
C GLY A 133 -1.45 -13.36 5.93
N GLU A 134 -2.14 -13.71 7.01
CA GLU A 134 -3.43 -14.38 7.00
C GLU A 134 -4.50 -13.52 7.68
N ILE A 135 -5.67 -13.48 7.08
CA ILE A 135 -6.86 -12.81 7.58
C ILE A 135 -7.98 -13.84 7.69
N ASN A 136 -8.51 -14.02 8.89
CA ASN A 136 -9.66 -14.87 9.15
C ASN A 136 -10.86 -13.99 9.54
N LEU A 137 -11.90 -13.99 8.72
CA LEU A 137 -13.17 -13.33 8.98
C LEU A 137 -14.15 -14.34 9.60
N ASN A 138 -14.63 -14.04 10.78
CA ASN A 138 -15.63 -14.87 11.49
C ASN A 138 -16.93 -14.95 10.69
N THR A 139 -17.81 -15.82 11.12
CA THR A 139 -19.12 -16.00 10.50
C THR A 139 -19.89 -14.68 10.43
N ILE A 140 -20.15 -14.24 9.20
CA ILE A 140 -20.83 -12.99 8.90
C ILE A 140 -21.84 -13.21 7.76
N LYS A 141 -22.93 -12.45 7.78
CA LYS A 141 -23.90 -12.40 6.68
C LYS A 141 -23.74 -11.10 5.92
N ILE A 142 -23.12 -11.16 4.74
CA ILE A 142 -22.95 -10.05 3.80
C ILE A 142 -24.20 -9.98 2.93
N THR A 143 -24.78 -8.77 2.80
CA THR A 143 -26.01 -8.56 2.02
C THR A 143 -25.74 -8.01 0.64
N SER A 144 -24.72 -7.17 0.49
CA SER A 144 -24.26 -6.64 -0.80
C SER A 144 -22.81 -6.14 -0.74
N THR A 145 -22.21 -5.96 -1.89
CA THR A 145 -20.88 -5.37 -2.06
C THR A 145 -20.98 -4.14 -2.96
N GLU A 146 -20.06 -3.18 -2.80
CA GLU A 146 -19.99 -2.01 -3.66
C GLU A 146 -19.41 -2.34 -5.04
N LEU A 147 -18.58 -3.37 -5.12
CA LEU A 147 -18.06 -3.87 -6.39
C LEU A 147 -18.98 -4.92 -7.01
N GLN A 148 -18.90 -5.03 -8.33
CA GLN A 148 -19.64 -6.06 -9.08
C GLN A 148 -19.16 -7.47 -8.73
N ASN A 149 -19.97 -8.48 -9.10
CA ASN A 149 -19.66 -9.90 -8.90
C ASN A 149 -19.46 -10.33 -7.45
N ASN A 150 -20.04 -9.59 -6.49
CA ASN A 150 -19.94 -9.87 -5.06
C ASN A 150 -18.49 -9.91 -4.55
N ILE A 151 -17.64 -9.05 -5.08
CA ILE A 151 -16.23 -8.96 -4.71
C ILE A 151 -16.05 -7.90 -3.64
N ILE A 152 -15.25 -8.23 -2.63
CA ILE A 152 -14.69 -7.30 -1.67
C ILE A 152 -13.17 -7.37 -1.86
N GLU A 153 -12.57 -6.27 -2.33
CA GLU A 153 -11.11 -6.16 -2.41
C GLU A 153 -10.55 -5.87 -1.03
N ILE A 154 -9.57 -6.65 -0.60
CA ILE A 154 -8.90 -6.44 0.68
C ILE A 154 -7.42 -6.18 0.40
N GLN A 155 -6.95 -5.02 0.82
CA GLN A 155 -5.60 -4.53 0.62
C GLN A 155 -4.84 -4.50 1.95
N ALA A 156 -3.55 -4.82 1.89
CA ALA A 156 -2.62 -4.67 3.00
C ALA A 156 -1.27 -4.14 2.52
N PHE A 157 -0.54 -3.45 3.39
CA PHE A 157 0.87 -3.16 3.16
C PHE A 157 1.69 -4.36 3.62
N PRO A 158 2.56 -4.91 2.78
CA PRO A 158 3.48 -5.96 3.18
C PRO A 158 4.59 -5.40 4.09
N GLU A 159 5.20 -6.26 4.90
CA GLU A 159 6.38 -5.90 5.69
C GLU A 159 7.58 -5.63 4.80
N SER A 160 7.79 -6.49 3.81
CA SER A 160 8.78 -6.30 2.75
C SER A 160 8.10 -5.79 1.49
N ASN A 161 8.71 -4.85 0.80
CA ASN A 161 8.24 -4.43 -0.51
C ASN A 161 8.49 -5.48 -1.61
N ASP A 162 9.31 -6.49 -1.35
CA ASP A 162 9.44 -7.66 -2.21
C ASP A 162 8.30 -8.64 -1.93
N ILE A 163 7.58 -9.03 -2.99
CA ILE A 163 6.42 -9.92 -2.88
C ILE A 163 6.72 -11.24 -3.57
N VAL A 164 6.42 -12.32 -2.87
CA VAL A 164 6.54 -13.69 -3.40
C VAL A 164 5.13 -14.25 -3.58
N GLY A 165 4.81 -14.66 -4.79
CA GLY A 165 3.57 -15.39 -5.06
C GLY A 165 3.58 -16.77 -4.40
N LEU A 166 2.45 -17.18 -3.85
CA LEU A 166 2.27 -18.57 -3.42
C LEU A 166 2.37 -19.50 -4.64
N LYS A 167 2.83 -20.74 -4.43
CA LYS A 167 3.07 -21.70 -5.52
C LYS A 167 1.83 -21.97 -6.38
N ASP A 168 0.65 -21.88 -5.74
CA ASP A 168 -0.64 -22.17 -6.37
C ASP A 168 -1.35 -20.92 -6.88
N LEU A 169 -0.72 -19.75 -6.75
CA LEU A 169 -1.33 -18.48 -7.11
C LEU A 169 -0.50 -17.74 -8.15
N TYR A 170 -1.22 -17.13 -9.06
CA TYR A 170 -0.68 -16.18 -10.00
C TYR A 170 -0.46 -14.84 -9.31
N LEU A 171 0.75 -14.30 -9.40
CA LEU A 171 1.04 -12.94 -9.01
C LEU A 171 0.71 -12.03 -10.20
N ASN A 172 -0.19 -11.08 -10.00
CA ASN A 172 -0.54 -10.09 -10.99
C ASN A 172 -0.18 -8.70 -10.48
N PHE A 173 0.55 -7.94 -11.29
CA PHE A 173 0.82 -6.53 -11.02
C PHE A 173 -0.24 -5.66 -11.70
N ASN A 174 -1.15 -5.11 -10.91
CA ASN A 174 -2.24 -4.29 -11.42
C ASN A 174 -1.79 -2.84 -11.64
N VAL A 175 -1.31 -2.56 -12.85
CA VAL A 175 -0.86 -1.20 -13.23
C VAL A 175 -2.02 -0.22 -13.28
N SER A 176 -3.22 -0.64 -13.67
CA SER A 176 -4.39 0.24 -13.76
C SER A 176 -4.87 0.76 -12.40
N ALA A 177 -4.59 0.01 -11.32
CA ALA A 177 -4.86 0.44 -9.95
C ALA A 177 -3.69 1.22 -9.32
N SER A 178 -2.61 1.46 -10.07
CA SER A 178 -1.45 2.20 -9.60
C SER A 178 -1.63 3.69 -9.82
N THR A 179 -1.23 4.48 -8.83
CA THR A 179 -1.24 5.95 -8.92
C THR A 179 0.18 6.47 -9.09
N ILE A 180 0.41 7.28 -10.10
CA ILE A 180 1.71 7.91 -10.39
C ILE A 180 1.55 9.41 -10.27
N ASN A 181 2.25 10.00 -9.30
CA ASN A 181 2.33 11.45 -9.10
C ASN A 181 3.71 11.94 -9.51
N MET A 182 3.76 12.79 -10.51
CA MET A 182 4.99 13.46 -10.92
C MET A 182 5.07 14.81 -10.22
N VAL A 183 6.07 14.98 -9.39
CA VAL A 183 6.32 16.22 -8.66
C VAL A 183 7.62 16.82 -9.17
N LYS A 184 7.60 18.12 -9.49
CA LYS A 184 8.85 18.82 -9.83
C LYS A 184 9.73 18.87 -8.59
N ASP A 185 10.93 18.30 -8.72
CA ASP A 185 11.94 18.42 -7.68
C ASP A 185 12.52 19.83 -7.71
N VAL A 186 12.34 20.55 -6.63
CA VAL A 186 12.93 21.87 -6.44
C VAL A 186 14.09 21.69 -5.49
N ILE A 187 15.29 21.55 -6.05
CA ILE A 187 16.51 21.62 -5.26
C ILE A 187 16.70 23.09 -4.91
N ALA A 188 16.26 23.48 -3.72
CA ALA A 188 16.57 24.78 -3.17
C ALA A 188 18.06 24.82 -2.86
N SER A 189 18.83 25.50 -3.65
CA SER A 189 20.28 25.69 -3.42
C SER A 189 20.57 26.63 -2.24
N GLY A 190 19.54 27.11 -1.55
CA GLY A 190 19.65 28.13 -0.52
C GLY A 190 19.68 29.55 -1.07
N ASP A 191 19.89 29.71 -2.35
CA ASP A 191 19.92 31.01 -3.04
C ASP A 191 18.55 31.46 -3.55
N GLU A 192 17.53 30.57 -3.50
CA GLU A 192 16.18 30.80 -4.00
C GLU A 192 15.17 31.25 -2.91
N ILE A 193 15.65 31.83 -1.81
CA ILE A 193 14.74 32.33 -0.79
C ILE A 193 14.18 33.67 -1.24
N SER A 194 13.01 33.60 -1.87
CA SER A 194 12.01 34.67 -2.05
C SER A 194 12.54 36.10 -2.11
N GLY A 195 12.96 36.55 -3.29
CA GLY A 195 13.08 37.96 -3.61
C GLY A 195 14.27 38.69 -3.04
N THR A 196 15.13 38.02 -2.32
CA THR A 196 16.40 38.61 -1.84
C THR A 196 17.52 38.20 -2.79
N VAL A 197 18.14 39.17 -3.44
CA VAL A 197 19.35 38.93 -4.24
C VAL A 197 20.50 38.68 -3.28
N PHE A 198 20.92 37.42 -3.13
CA PHE A 198 22.17 37.09 -2.46
C PHE A 198 23.30 37.35 -3.45
N ASN A 199 24.07 38.39 -3.17
CA ASN A 199 25.31 38.62 -3.89
C ASN A 199 26.38 37.75 -3.24
N ARG A 200 26.66 36.60 -3.83
CA ARG A 200 27.67 35.67 -3.35
C ARG A 200 28.98 35.92 -4.09
N ASP A 201 30.01 36.14 -3.35
CA ASP A 201 31.37 36.13 -3.91
C ASP A 201 31.78 34.66 -4.18
N PHE A 202 31.72 34.26 -5.43
CA PHE A 202 32.05 32.88 -5.86
C PHE A 202 33.55 32.57 -5.75
N TYR A 203 34.38 33.54 -5.40
CA TYR A 203 35.82 33.39 -5.26
C TYR A 203 36.25 33.13 -3.83
N THR A 204 35.40 33.36 -2.84
CA THR A 204 35.66 33.02 -1.45
C THR A 204 35.20 31.63 -1.13
N SER A 205 36.12 30.74 -0.84
CA SER A 205 35.85 29.39 -0.38
C SER A 205 35.84 29.35 1.14
N SER A 206 34.84 28.68 1.73
CA SER A 206 34.86 28.38 3.16
C SER A 206 35.95 27.39 3.55
N TYR A 207 36.72 26.91 2.58
CA TYR A 207 37.84 26.01 2.79
C TYR A 207 39.11 26.58 2.19
N LEU A 208 40.17 26.65 2.99
CA LEU A 208 41.52 26.92 2.53
C LEU A 208 42.39 25.71 2.86
N ASN A 209 43.04 25.12 1.84
CA ASN A 209 43.90 23.93 2.01
C ASN A 209 43.23 22.77 2.74
N GLY A 210 41.93 22.55 2.49
CA GLY A 210 41.13 21.47 3.12
C GLY A 210 40.63 21.78 4.54
N ASN A 211 40.91 22.96 5.07
CA ASN A 211 40.40 23.37 6.38
C ASN A 211 39.25 24.36 6.23
N LEU A 212 38.19 24.17 7.04
CA LEU A 212 37.07 25.08 7.10
C LEU A 212 37.51 26.40 7.76
N ILE A 213 37.37 27.50 7.03
CA ILE A 213 37.58 28.85 7.57
C ILE A 213 36.22 29.42 7.91
N ARG A 214 35.97 29.71 9.17
CA ARG A 214 34.83 30.50 9.62
C ARG A 214 35.31 31.93 9.82
N GLU A 215 34.73 32.85 9.05
CA GLU A 215 34.78 34.29 9.40
C GLU A 215 33.75 34.59 10.49
#